data_c8b299a1f2eeb976d9aa5ef481f1231f
#
_entry.id   c8b299a1f2eeb976d9aa5ef481f1231f
#
_cell.length_a   1.000
_cell.length_b   1.000
_cell.length_c   1.000
_cell.angle_alpha   90.00
_cell.angle_beta   90.00
_cell.angle_gamma   90.00
#
_symmetry.space_group_name_H-M   'P 1'
#
loop_
_entity.id
_entity.type
_entity.pdbx_description
1 polymer ?
#
loop_
_entity_poly.entity_id
_entity_poly.type
_entity_poly.pdbx_seq_one_letter_code
_entity_poly.pdbx_strand_id
1 'polypeptide(L)'
;MEILDHYGIDCKGKKAVVSGRSLVVGKPAAMMLMAKNATITVCHTRTVDPAAVCREADIIISAAGVLNSLTKDFVRPGQVVIDVSMNWNPEKITSKGKGGMSGDAVFDEVEPIVDAITPVPGGVGAVTTSVLMKHVVEAAEKV
;
A
#
# COMPACT_ATOMS: atom_id res chain seq x y z
N MET A 1 6.37 2.66 -5.69
CA MET A 1 7.84 2.70 -5.65
C MET A 1 8.34 4.10 -5.32
N GLU A 2 7.95 5.14 -6.03
CA GLU A 2 8.39 6.53 -5.76
C GLU A 2 8.29 6.95 -4.29
N ILE A 3 7.26 6.54 -3.57
CA ILE A 3 7.11 6.82 -2.12
C ILE A 3 8.23 6.15 -1.32
N LEU A 4 8.51 4.88 -1.57
CA LEU A 4 9.60 4.16 -0.88
C LEU A 4 10.95 4.82 -1.14
N ASP A 5 11.20 5.18 -2.41
CA ASP A 5 12.44 5.85 -2.81
C ASP A 5 12.56 7.25 -2.18
N HIS A 6 11.47 8.03 -2.16
CA HIS A 6 11.44 9.38 -1.59
C HIS A 6 11.78 9.36 -0.08
N TYR A 7 11.28 8.40 0.66
CA TYR A 7 11.54 8.27 2.10
C TYR A 7 12.78 7.44 2.43
N GLY A 8 13.57 7.02 1.42
CA GLY A 8 14.79 6.25 1.62
C GLY A 8 14.56 4.85 2.19
N ILE A 9 13.39 4.27 1.94
CA ILE A 9 13.03 2.93 2.41
C ILE A 9 13.63 1.91 1.45
N ASP A 10 14.75 1.31 1.85
CA ASP A 10 15.42 0.29 1.05
C ASP A 10 14.64 -1.02 1.06
N CYS A 11 14.35 -1.53 -0.14
CA CYS A 11 13.67 -2.81 -0.33
C CYS A 11 14.63 -4.00 -0.39
N LYS A 12 15.93 -3.78 -0.58
CA LYS A 12 16.91 -4.84 -0.77
C LYS A 12 16.99 -5.76 0.45
N GLY A 13 16.78 -7.05 0.22
CA GLY A 13 16.79 -8.07 1.26
C GLY A 13 15.59 -8.05 2.21
N LYS A 14 14.65 -7.13 2.02
CA LYS A 14 13.44 -7.03 2.82
C LYS A 14 12.38 -8.05 2.39
N LYS A 15 11.59 -8.51 3.35
CA LYS A 15 10.37 -9.29 3.07
C LYS A 15 9.25 -8.30 2.76
N ALA A 16 8.66 -8.41 1.58
CA ALA A 16 7.53 -7.58 1.19
C ALA A 16 6.29 -8.43 0.90
N VAL A 17 5.17 -8.05 1.47
CA VAL A 17 3.87 -8.66 1.20
C VAL A 17 3.04 -7.71 0.34
N VAL A 18 2.46 -8.24 -0.71
CA VAL A 18 1.45 -7.55 -1.52
C VAL A 18 0.10 -8.21 -1.28
N SER A 19 -0.80 -7.51 -0.59
CA SER A 19 -2.16 -7.97 -0.37
C SER A 19 -3.04 -7.56 -1.54
N GLY A 20 -3.34 -8.51 -2.40
CA GLY A 20 -4.04 -8.31 -3.66
C GLY A 20 -3.21 -8.74 -4.87
N ARG A 21 -3.89 -9.23 -5.92
CA ARG A 21 -3.24 -9.77 -7.13
C ARG A 21 -3.86 -9.27 -8.43
N SER A 22 -4.39 -8.06 -8.42
CA SER A 22 -4.93 -7.42 -9.61
C SER A 22 -3.84 -7.22 -10.67
N LEU A 23 -4.24 -7.19 -11.94
CA LEU A 23 -3.32 -6.88 -13.03
C LEU A 23 -2.86 -5.42 -13.02
N VAL A 24 -3.64 -4.54 -12.40
CA VAL A 24 -3.37 -3.09 -12.42
C VAL A 24 -2.45 -2.68 -11.27
N VAL A 25 -2.55 -3.30 -10.10
CA VAL A 25 -1.78 -2.88 -8.92
C VAL A 25 -0.97 -4.04 -8.33
N GLY A 26 -1.62 -5.11 -7.88
CA GLY A 26 -0.96 -6.14 -7.07
C GLY A 26 0.19 -6.83 -7.79
N LYS A 27 -0.04 -7.36 -9.00
CA LYS A 27 1.01 -8.02 -9.79
C LYS A 27 2.13 -7.07 -10.20
N PRO A 28 1.86 -5.88 -10.77
CA PRO A 28 2.92 -4.92 -11.08
C PRO A 28 3.74 -4.48 -9.86
N ALA A 29 3.09 -4.21 -8.72
CA ALA A 29 3.78 -3.84 -7.50
C ALA A 29 4.74 -4.94 -7.02
N ALA A 30 4.31 -6.21 -7.05
CA ALA A 30 5.15 -7.35 -6.69
C ALA A 30 6.38 -7.46 -7.62
N MET A 31 6.19 -7.29 -8.93
CA MET A 31 7.30 -7.31 -9.90
C MET A 31 8.28 -6.17 -9.68
N MET A 32 7.79 -4.97 -9.41
CA MET A 32 8.63 -3.79 -9.15
C MET A 32 9.43 -3.92 -7.83
N LEU A 33 8.83 -4.48 -6.78
CA LEU A 33 9.54 -4.76 -5.53
C LEU A 33 10.61 -5.85 -5.71
N MET A 34 10.31 -6.88 -6.51
CA MET A 34 11.29 -7.91 -6.88
C MET A 34 12.48 -7.29 -7.63
N ALA A 35 12.23 -6.37 -8.56
CA ALA A 35 13.28 -5.63 -9.26
C ALA A 35 14.14 -4.76 -8.32
N LYS A 36 13.60 -4.38 -7.15
CA LYS A 36 14.33 -3.72 -6.06
C LYS A 36 14.98 -4.70 -5.07
N ASN A 37 15.09 -5.97 -5.45
CA ASN A 37 15.72 -7.04 -4.65
C ASN A 37 15.00 -7.36 -3.32
N ALA A 38 13.69 -7.14 -3.23
CA ALA A 38 12.88 -7.62 -2.13
C ALA A 38 12.48 -9.09 -2.32
N THR A 39 12.25 -9.80 -1.22
CA THR A 39 11.61 -11.13 -1.22
C THR A 39 10.11 -10.95 -1.11
N ILE A 40 9.35 -11.46 -2.08
CA ILE A 40 7.93 -11.13 -2.24
C ILE A 40 7.03 -12.29 -1.87
N THR A 41 5.99 -11.99 -1.10
CA THR A 41 4.81 -12.85 -0.94
C THR A 41 3.57 -12.11 -1.41
N VAL A 42 2.74 -12.75 -2.22
CA VAL A 42 1.47 -12.20 -2.68
C VAL A 42 0.33 -12.90 -1.97
N CYS A 43 -0.44 -12.15 -1.18
CA CYS A 43 -1.65 -12.62 -0.52
C CYS A 43 -2.90 -12.35 -1.35
N HIS A 44 -3.89 -13.20 -1.20
CA HIS A 44 -5.18 -13.11 -1.88
C HIS A 44 -6.27 -13.81 -1.07
N THR A 45 -7.50 -13.79 -1.53
CA THR A 45 -8.69 -14.35 -0.84
C THR A 45 -8.61 -15.83 -0.47
N ARG A 46 -7.65 -16.58 -1.02
CA ARG A 46 -7.43 -18.00 -0.72
C ARG A 46 -6.11 -18.24 0.04
N THR A 47 -5.46 -17.18 0.50
CA THR A 47 -4.26 -17.31 1.35
C THR A 47 -4.67 -17.79 2.72
N VAL A 48 -4.02 -18.82 3.21
CA VAL A 48 -4.22 -19.33 4.57
C VAL A 48 -3.51 -18.38 5.53
N ASP A 49 -4.22 -17.91 6.54
CA ASP A 49 -3.75 -16.96 7.56
C ASP A 49 -2.94 -15.77 6.98
N PRO A 50 -3.59 -14.89 6.19
CA PRO A 50 -2.89 -13.75 5.61
C PRO A 50 -2.35 -12.78 6.66
N ALA A 51 -2.93 -12.75 7.86
CA ALA A 51 -2.45 -11.94 8.97
C ALA A 51 -1.07 -12.40 9.44
N ALA A 52 -0.86 -13.70 9.63
CA ALA A 52 0.44 -14.24 9.98
C ALA A 52 1.50 -13.91 8.90
N VAL A 53 1.14 -14.07 7.63
CA VAL A 53 2.04 -13.74 6.50
C VAL A 53 2.41 -12.26 6.52
N CYS A 54 1.45 -11.36 6.74
CA CYS A 54 1.71 -9.93 6.81
C CYS A 54 2.59 -9.54 8.01
N ARG A 55 2.41 -10.17 9.18
CA ARG A 55 3.26 -9.90 10.35
C ARG A 55 4.73 -10.25 10.14
N GLU A 56 5.05 -11.18 9.24
CA GLU A 56 6.45 -11.51 8.92
C GLU A 56 7.13 -10.52 7.96
N ALA A 57 6.36 -9.65 7.31
CA ALA A 57 6.89 -8.68 6.36
C ALA A 57 7.59 -7.50 7.03
N ASP A 58 8.48 -6.86 6.29
CA ASP A 58 9.02 -5.53 6.60
C ASP A 58 8.23 -4.44 5.89
N ILE A 59 7.72 -4.75 4.70
CA ILE A 59 6.94 -3.84 3.85
C ILE A 59 5.62 -4.53 3.47
N ILE A 60 4.51 -3.83 3.64
CA ILE A 60 3.18 -4.30 3.23
C ILE A 60 2.62 -3.33 2.20
N ILE A 61 2.28 -3.83 1.02
CA ILE A 61 1.49 -3.11 0.03
C ILE A 61 0.05 -3.61 0.13
N SER A 62 -0.85 -2.78 0.64
CA SER A 62 -2.28 -3.12 0.70
C SER A 62 -2.98 -2.69 -0.58
N ALA A 63 -3.46 -3.67 -1.33
CA ALA A 63 -4.06 -3.50 -2.65
C ALA A 63 -5.21 -4.51 -2.89
N ALA A 64 -5.92 -4.89 -1.82
CA ALA A 64 -7.03 -5.84 -1.89
C ALA A 64 -8.32 -5.17 -2.41
N GLY A 65 -8.47 -3.86 -2.22
CA GLY A 65 -9.68 -3.12 -2.56
C GLY A 65 -10.87 -3.50 -1.68
N VAL A 66 -10.60 -3.84 -0.43
CA VAL A 66 -11.62 -4.25 0.55
C VAL A 66 -11.48 -3.40 1.81
N LEU A 67 -12.47 -2.56 2.07
CA LEU A 67 -12.51 -1.68 3.23
C LEU A 67 -12.27 -2.47 4.53
N ASN A 68 -11.39 -1.95 5.38
CA ASN A 68 -11.06 -2.49 6.69
C ASN A 68 -10.49 -3.93 6.68
N SER A 69 -9.90 -4.36 5.57
CA SER A 69 -9.30 -5.70 5.45
C SER A 69 -7.92 -5.81 6.08
N LEU A 70 -7.22 -4.70 6.33
CA LEU A 70 -5.94 -4.66 7.01
C LEU A 70 -6.12 -4.03 8.41
N THR A 71 -6.22 -4.89 9.43
CA THR A 71 -6.42 -4.49 10.83
C THR A 71 -5.11 -4.56 11.61
N LYS A 72 -5.13 -4.14 12.88
CA LYS A 72 -3.99 -4.28 13.81
C LYS A 72 -3.43 -5.71 13.91
N ASP A 73 -4.27 -6.74 13.66
CA ASP A 73 -3.84 -8.14 13.73
C ASP A 73 -2.90 -8.56 12.59
N PHE A 74 -2.82 -7.75 11.54
CA PHE A 74 -1.97 -7.97 10.37
C PHE A 74 -0.58 -7.35 10.50
N VAL A 75 -0.37 -6.48 11.49
CA VAL A 75 0.84 -5.66 11.57
C VAL A 75 1.61 -5.84 12.87
N ARG A 76 2.84 -5.39 12.87
CA ARG A 76 3.75 -5.31 14.02
C ARG A 76 4.61 -4.05 13.94
N PRO A 77 5.28 -3.64 15.04
CA PRO A 77 6.28 -2.58 15.02
C PRO A 77 7.40 -2.84 14.00
N GLY A 78 7.97 -1.79 13.43
CA GLY A 78 9.06 -1.84 12.47
C GLY A 78 8.62 -2.07 11.02
N GLN A 79 7.33 -2.07 10.73
CA GLN A 79 6.81 -2.27 9.38
C GLN A 79 6.48 -0.95 8.68
N VAL A 80 6.58 -0.97 7.36
CA VAL A 80 6.09 0.10 6.48
C VAL A 80 4.88 -0.40 5.71
N VAL A 81 3.77 0.34 5.78
CA VAL A 81 2.53 0.02 5.10
C VAL A 81 2.23 1.06 4.02
N ILE A 82 2.10 0.61 2.79
CA ILE A 82 1.65 1.42 1.66
C ILE A 82 0.23 0.98 1.28
N ASP A 83 -0.76 1.75 1.68
CA ASP A 83 -2.15 1.49 1.33
C ASP A 83 -2.47 2.17 -0.01
N VAL A 84 -2.66 1.36 -1.05
CA VAL A 84 -2.92 1.82 -2.42
C VAL A 84 -4.42 1.87 -2.71
N SER A 85 -5.21 1.21 -1.88
CA SER A 85 -6.64 1.05 -2.10
C SER A 85 -7.43 2.32 -1.79
N MET A 86 -8.55 2.47 -2.46
CA MET A 86 -9.47 3.57 -2.24
C MET A 86 -10.91 3.04 -2.26
N ASN A 87 -11.54 3.00 -1.08
CA ASN A 87 -12.86 2.46 -0.85
C ASN A 87 -13.80 3.55 -0.33
N TRP A 88 -15.07 3.51 -0.70
CA TRP A 88 -16.08 4.34 -0.05
C TRP A 88 -16.41 3.78 1.33
N ASN A 89 -16.23 4.60 2.37
CA ASN A 89 -16.59 4.27 3.74
C ASN A 89 -17.79 5.11 4.18
N PRO A 90 -18.99 4.53 4.29
CA PRO A 90 -20.21 5.25 4.67
C PRO A 90 -20.20 5.73 6.12
N GLU A 91 -19.41 5.11 6.97
CA GLU A 91 -19.33 5.43 8.41
C GLU A 91 -18.28 6.50 8.74
N LYS A 92 -17.41 6.84 7.79
CA LYS A 92 -16.36 7.83 8.00
C LYS A 92 -16.96 9.22 8.24
N ILE A 93 -16.54 9.86 9.32
CA ILE A 93 -16.92 11.25 9.60
C ILE A 93 -15.89 12.19 8.96
N THR A 94 -16.36 13.12 8.16
CA THR A 94 -15.54 14.13 7.50
C THR A 94 -16.05 15.54 7.82
N SER A 95 -15.28 16.56 7.50
CA SER A 95 -15.73 17.96 7.62
C SER A 95 -16.97 18.29 6.77
N LYS A 96 -17.28 17.47 5.78
CA LYS A 96 -18.45 17.59 4.89
C LYS A 96 -19.64 16.73 5.32
N GLY A 97 -19.51 15.99 6.43
CA GLY A 97 -20.54 15.09 6.94
C GLY A 97 -20.13 13.63 6.95
N LYS A 98 -21.12 12.73 7.01
CA LYS A 98 -20.94 11.28 7.05
C LYS A 98 -20.66 10.73 5.66
N GLY A 99 -19.69 9.82 5.58
CA GLY A 99 -19.21 9.20 4.36
C GLY A 99 -17.92 9.83 3.83
N GLY A 100 -17.01 8.99 3.32
CA GLY A 100 -15.73 9.45 2.80
C GLY A 100 -14.88 8.32 2.25
N MET A 101 -13.75 8.68 1.65
CA MET A 101 -12.79 7.69 1.14
C MET A 101 -11.91 7.17 2.27
N SER A 102 -11.65 5.87 2.24
CA SER A 102 -10.71 5.17 3.12
C SER A 102 -9.93 4.13 2.32
N GLY A 103 -8.79 3.71 2.84
CA GLY A 103 -8.04 2.59 2.28
C GLY A 103 -8.56 1.21 2.72
N ASP A 104 -7.73 0.21 2.53
CA ASP A 104 -7.97 -1.13 3.09
C ASP A 104 -7.64 -1.17 4.58
N ALA A 105 -6.68 -0.35 5.04
CA ALA A 105 -6.26 -0.32 6.42
C ALA A 105 -7.27 0.39 7.33
N VAL A 106 -7.50 -0.19 8.50
CA VAL A 106 -8.12 0.50 9.65
C VAL A 106 -7.06 1.45 10.22
N PHE A 107 -6.96 2.65 9.64
CA PHE A 107 -5.83 3.56 9.82
C PHE A 107 -5.54 3.84 11.29
N ASP A 108 -6.58 4.18 12.09
CA ASP A 108 -6.43 4.53 13.51
C ASP A 108 -5.97 3.35 14.40
N GLU A 109 -6.11 2.11 13.93
CA GLU A 109 -5.61 0.91 14.63
C GLU A 109 -4.19 0.54 14.19
N VAL A 110 -3.85 0.78 12.94
CA VAL A 110 -2.58 0.35 12.32
C VAL A 110 -1.47 1.39 12.54
N GLU A 111 -1.79 2.67 12.37
CA GLU A 111 -0.83 3.77 12.44
C GLU A 111 -0.03 3.80 13.75
N PRO A 112 -0.63 3.60 14.94
CA PRO A 112 0.12 3.60 16.21
C PRO A 112 1.11 2.43 16.36
N ILE A 113 1.02 1.40 15.51
CA ILE A 113 1.83 0.16 15.62
C ILE A 113 3.02 0.18 14.68
N VAL A 114 2.81 0.65 13.45
CA VAL A 114 3.82 0.56 12.37
C VAL A 114 4.75 1.78 12.36
N ASP A 115 5.91 1.66 11.72
CA ASP A 115 6.86 2.77 11.60
C ASP A 115 6.37 3.84 10.62
N ALA A 116 5.65 3.43 9.58
CA ALA A 116 5.06 4.35 8.62
C ALA A 116 3.85 3.72 7.91
N ILE A 117 2.86 4.54 7.61
CA ILE A 117 1.69 4.17 6.81
C ILE A 117 1.25 5.33 5.94
N THR A 118 0.86 5.07 4.70
CA THR A 118 0.26 6.08 3.83
C THR A 118 -1.22 6.29 4.19
N PRO A 119 -1.68 7.54 4.40
CA PRO A 119 -3.10 7.81 4.63
C PRO A 119 -3.94 7.69 3.35
N VAL A 120 -5.24 7.44 3.51
CA VAL A 120 -6.21 7.50 2.42
C VAL A 120 -7.42 8.33 2.86
N PRO A 121 -7.69 9.45 2.20
CA PRO A 121 -6.97 10.10 1.10
C PRO A 121 -5.68 10.79 1.55
N GLY A 122 -4.89 11.29 0.59
CA GLY A 122 -3.71 12.11 0.83
C GLY A 122 -2.37 11.36 0.75
N GLY A 123 -2.40 10.05 0.54
CA GLY A 123 -1.21 9.22 0.33
C GLY A 123 -0.93 8.92 -1.14
N VAL A 124 -1.00 7.64 -1.50
CA VAL A 124 -0.66 7.14 -2.86
C VAL A 124 -1.45 7.84 -3.97
N GLY A 125 -2.72 8.15 -3.76
CA GLY A 125 -3.56 8.80 -4.75
C GLY A 125 -3.03 10.15 -5.23
N ALA A 126 -2.46 10.94 -4.32
CA ALA A 126 -1.83 12.23 -4.67
C ALA A 126 -0.53 12.05 -5.47
N VAL A 127 0.25 11.02 -5.16
CA VAL A 127 1.52 10.71 -5.84
C VAL A 127 1.29 10.15 -7.23
N THR A 128 0.26 9.33 -7.43
CA THR A 128 -0.04 8.68 -8.72
C THR A 128 -0.19 9.70 -9.85
N THR A 129 -0.92 10.78 -9.64
CA THR A 129 -1.09 11.84 -10.66
C THR A 129 0.24 12.53 -10.98
N SER A 130 1.05 12.83 -9.97
CA SER A 130 2.36 13.46 -10.17
C SER A 130 3.32 12.56 -10.94
N VAL A 131 3.32 11.25 -10.65
CA VAL A 131 4.13 10.26 -11.38
C VAL A 131 3.67 10.14 -12.83
N LEU A 132 2.36 10.14 -13.08
CA LEU A 132 1.83 10.14 -14.46
C LEU A 132 2.30 11.36 -15.25
N MET A 133 2.23 12.55 -14.66
CA MET A 133 2.71 13.77 -15.30
C MET A 133 4.20 13.73 -15.59
N LYS A 134 5.01 13.23 -14.64
CA LYS A 134 6.44 12.97 -14.84
C LYS A 134 6.69 12.09 -16.05
N HIS A 135 5.99 10.96 -16.15
CA HIS A 135 6.16 10.03 -17.28
C HIS A 135 5.76 10.65 -18.63
N VAL A 136 4.74 11.52 -18.65
CA VAL A 136 4.33 12.23 -19.87
C VAL A 136 5.45 13.16 -20.33
N VAL A 137 6.06 13.94 -19.42
CA VAL A 137 7.17 14.85 -19.74
C VAL A 137 8.37 14.06 -20.23
N GLU A 138 8.78 13.00 -19.50
CA GLU A 138 9.91 12.16 -19.88
C GLU A 138 9.71 11.47 -21.24
N ALA A 139 8.47 11.13 -21.59
CA ALA A 139 8.16 10.57 -22.91
C ALA A 139 8.30 11.63 -24.01
N ALA A 140 7.86 12.87 -23.76
CA ALA A 140 7.98 13.96 -24.70
C ALA A 140 9.44 14.38 -24.96
N GLU A 141 10.30 14.32 -23.93
CA GLU A 141 11.73 14.63 -24.05
C GLU A 141 12.51 13.62 -24.89
N LYS A 142 11.97 12.40 -25.08
CA LYS A 142 12.60 11.34 -25.89
C LYS A 142 12.23 11.39 -27.38
N VAL A 143 11.34 12.29 -27.75
CA VAL A 143 10.89 12.51 -29.13
C VAL A 143 11.68 13.67 -29.75
#